data_b111fd9cc8790684d254edcf5669397e
#
_entry.id   b111fd9cc8790684d254edcf5669397e
#
_cell.length_a   1.000
_cell.length_b   1.000
_cell.length_c   1.000
_cell.angle_alpha   90.00
_cell.angle_beta   90.00
_cell.angle_gamma   90.00
#
_symmetry.space_group_name_H-M   'P 1'
#
loop_
_entity.id
_entity.type
_entity.pdbx_description
1 polymer ?
#
loop_
_entity_poly.entity_id
_entity_poly.type
_entity_poly.pdbx_seq_one_letter_code
_entity_poly.pdbx_strand_id
1 'polypeptide(L)'
;RTDLSEIALYSSVLLQVMKKGSVRWETVEMRPEPEEIWRVLDRLLGPQNKSLNETNPSVNARLPATPANPGGGRIKALHPVIAPPGRNPVINIRLYEQKPVRPEWILERGVLNEEMLSFLSQSLQNGGRILICGGTRTGKTTLLSALCNFLPESWRIVKIEDPEEIWIDRKTVQTVEARPQAIGTEVQPYTLAN
;
A
#
# COMPACT_ATOMS: atom_id res chain seq x y z
N ARG A 1 12.54 8.24 9.29
CA ARG A 1 11.70 8.06 10.48
C ARG A 1 10.82 6.85 10.28
N THR A 2 10.88 5.91 11.20
CA THR A 2 10.12 4.63 11.17
C THR A 2 8.70 4.75 11.73
N ASP A 3 8.34 5.93 12.22
CA ASP A 3 7.08 6.27 12.87
C ASP A 3 6.04 6.86 11.92
N LEU A 4 6.36 6.98 10.62
CA LEU A 4 5.44 7.53 9.62
C LEU A 4 4.61 6.44 8.95
N SER A 5 3.36 6.79 8.61
CA SER A 5 2.45 5.98 7.81
C SER A 5 2.24 6.56 6.40
N GLU A 6 2.18 7.87 6.29
CA GLU A 6 1.98 8.54 5.00
C GLU A 6 2.81 9.82 4.89
N ILE A 7 3.18 10.17 3.65
CA ILE A 7 3.88 11.40 3.30
C ILE A 7 3.17 11.98 2.08
N ALA A 8 2.85 13.26 2.12
CA ALA A 8 2.27 14.00 1.01
C ALA A 8 3.12 15.21 0.66
N LEU A 9 3.50 15.32 -0.62
CA LEU A 9 4.13 16.51 -1.19
C LEU A 9 3.15 17.14 -2.17
N TYR A 10 2.83 18.41 -1.93
CA TYR A 10 1.95 19.18 -2.77
C TYR A 10 2.72 19.96 -3.84
N SER A 11 2.04 20.38 -4.89
CA SER A 11 2.63 21.17 -5.99
C SER A 11 3.26 22.51 -5.54
N SER A 12 2.85 23.02 -4.38
CA SER A 12 3.42 24.21 -3.71
C SER A 12 4.70 23.91 -2.91
N VAL A 13 5.25 22.70 -3.02
CA VAL A 13 6.39 22.19 -2.22
C VAL A 13 6.08 22.08 -0.72
N LEU A 14 4.80 22.12 -0.35
CA LEU A 14 4.37 21.84 1.01
C LEU A 14 4.51 20.35 1.28
N LEU A 15 5.25 20.00 2.31
CA LEU A 15 5.42 18.62 2.77
C LEU A 15 4.61 18.37 4.02
N GLN A 16 3.76 17.36 3.98
CA GLN A 16 3.01 16.88 5.13
C GLN A 16 3.29 15.42 5.41
N VAL A 17 3.24 15.05 6.66
CA VAL A 17 3.45 13.68 7.12
C VAL A 17 2.33 13.26 8.05
N MET A 18 2.05 11.96 8.07
CA MET A 18 1.13 11.35 9.02
C MET A 18 1.88 10.28 9.81
N LYS A 19 1.72 10.30 11.12
CA LYS A 19 2.31 9.30 12.02
C LYS A 19 1.43 8.05 12.09
N LYS A 20 2.04 6.93 12.39
CA LYS A 20 1.33 5.67 12.64
C LYS A 20 0.36 5.83 13.80
N GLY A 21 -0.87 5.33 13.62
CA GLY A 21 -1.95 5.45 14.59
C GLY A 21 -2.61 6.83 14.66
N SER A 22 -2.14 7.82 13.86
CA SER A 22 -2.77 9.13 13.72
C SER A 22 -3.61 9.22 12.45
N VAL A 23 -4.63 10.08 12.49
CA VAL A 23 -5.40 10.50 11.31
C VAL A 23 -5.14 11.97 10.93
N ARG A 24 -4.21 12.63 11.64
CA ARG A 24 -3.89 14.05 11.45
C ARG A 24 -2.61 14.19 10.64
N TRP A 25 -2.63 15.11 9.68
CA TRP A 25 -1.47 15.55 8.93
C TRP A 25 -0.70 16.61 9.71
N GLU A 26 0.60 16.47 9.75
CA GLU A 26 1.54 17.43 10.34
C GLU A 26 2.37 18.06 9.22
N THR A 27 2.43 19.38 9.18
CA THR A 27 3.27 20.09 8.20
C THR A 27 4.73 20.03 8.64
N VAL A 28 5.61 19.73 7.71
CA VAL A 28 7.06 19.73 7.92
C VAL A 28 7.63 21.02 7.35
N GLU A 29 8.49 21.72 8.10
CA GLU A 29 9.11 22.98 7.68
C GLU A 29 10.16 22.81 6.55
N MET A 30 10.41 21.59 6.12
CA MET A 30 11.30 21.29 4.99
C MET A 30 10.62 21.64 3.66
N ARG A 31 11.32 22.38 2.83
CA ARG A 31 10.89 22.68 1.45
C ARG A 31 11.97 22.14 0.51
N PRO A 32 11.77 20.97 -0.10
CA PRO A 32 12.72 20.44 -1.06
C PRO A 32 12.76 21.30 -2.33
N GLU A 33 13.94 21.42 -2.91
CA GLU A 33 14.09 22.09 -4.20
C GLU A 33 13.47 21.24 -5.35
N PRO A 34 12.90 21.86 -6.39
CA PRO A 34 12.25 21.15 -7.48
C PRO A 34 13.11 20.06 -8.12
N GLU A 35 14.39 20.34 -8.33
CA GLU A 35 15.35 19.41 -8.92
C GLU A 35 15.59 18.19 -8.02
N GLU A 36 15.54 18.36 -6.70
CA GLU A 36 15.67 17.26 -5.75
C GLU A 36 14.45 16.35 -5.80
N ILE A 37 13.25 16.93 -5.94
CA ILE A 37 12.00 16.17 -6.06
C ILE A 37 12.05 15.26 -7.28
N TRP A 38 12.42 15.79 -8.44
CA TRP A 38 12.52 15.03 -9.68
C TRP A 38 13.60 13.95 -9.58
N ARG A 39 14.76 14.27 -9.03
CA ARG A 39 15.84 13.29 -8.82
C ARG A 39 15.42 12.13 -7.91
N VAL A 40 14.66 12.41 -6.86
CA VAL A 40 14.12 11.37 -5.97
C VAL A 40 13.10 10.52 -6.70
N LEU A 41 12.19 11.13 -7.47
CA LEU A 41 11.23 10.38 -8.28
C LEU A 41 11.91 9.45 -9.27
N ASP A 42 12.91 9.92 -10.01
CA ASP A 42 13.65 9.10 -10.98
C ASP A 42 14.34 7.91 -10.31
N ARG A 43 14.92 8.11 -9.12
CA ARG A 43 15.53 7.02 -8.34
C ARG A 43 14.52 5.97 -7.86
N LEU A 44 13.29 6.38 -7.57
CA LEU A 44 12.25 5.48 -7.09
C LEU A 44 11.52 4.75 -8.23
N LEU A 45 11.35 5.42 -9.35
CA LEU A 45 10.58 4.94 -10.51
C LEU A 45 11.45 4.17 -11.51
N GLY A 46 12.68 4.63 -11.75
CA GLY A 46 13.59 4.10 -12.76
C GLY A 46 13.85 2.60 -12.65
N PRO A 47 14.16 2.04 -11.45
CA PRO A 47 14.35 0.60 -11.28
C PRO A 47 13.13 -0.27 -11.64
N GLN A 48 11.94 0.34 -11.73
CA GLN A 48 10.69 -0.31 -12.08
C GLN A 48 10.29 -0.05 -13.55
N ASN A 49 11.20 0.53 -14.36
CA ASN A 49 10.92 0.97 -15.72
C ASN A 49 9.70 1.90 -15.82
N LYS A 50 9.53 2.77 -14.82
CA LYS A 50 8.47 3.77 -14.75
C LYS A 50 9.07 5.16 -14.81
N SER A 51 8.36 6.10 -15.41
CA SER A 51 8.73 7.51 -15.46
C SER A 51 7.49 8.38 -15.33
N LEU A 52 7.65 9.53 -14.69
CA LEU A 52 6.62 10.57 -14.60
C LEU A 52 6.99 11.68 -15.62
N ASN A 53 6.14 11.89 -16.62
CA ASN A 53 6.32 12.91 -17.64
C ASN A 53 4.96 13.30 -18.23
N GLU A 54 4.95 14.21 -19.22
CA GLU A 54 3.71 14.68 -19.86
C GLU A 54 2.93 13.57 -20.57
N THR A 55 3.65 12.60 -21.16
CA THR A 55 3.01 11.44 -21.83
C THR A 55 2.48 10.44 -20.83
N ASN A 56 3.13 10.29 -19.67
CA ASN A 56 2.70 9.45 -18.57
C ASN A 56 2.54 10.28 -17.28
N PRO A 57 1.45 11.09 -17.20
CA PRO A 57 1.31 12.10 -16.18
C PRO A 57 0.87 11.56 -14.81
N SER A 58 0.62 10.28 -14.68
CA SER A 58 0.18 9.65 -13.44
C SER A 58 0.84 8.28 -13.26
N VAL A 59 1.64 8.14 -12.21
CA VAL A 59 2.39 6.91 -11.95
C VAL A 59 2.07 6.37 -10.57
N ASN A 60 1.79 5.07 -10.52
CA ASN A 60 1.81 4.27 -9.30
C ASN A 60 3.06 3.39 -9.31
N ALA A 61 3.77 3.33 -8.20
CA ALA A 61 4.94 2.49 -8.05
C ALA A 61 5.06 1.94 -6.63
N ARG A 62 5.72 0.80 -6.51
CA ARG A 62 6.06 0.19 -5.23
C ARG A 62 7.33 0.83 -4.67
N LEU A 63 7.36 1.07 -3.38
CA LEU A 63 8.60 1.39 -2.67
C LEU A 63 9.19 0.09 -2.14
N PRO A 64 10.44 -0.23 -2.49
CA PRO A 64 11.08 -1.42 -1.96
C PRO A 64 11.26 -1.33 -0.44
N ALA A 65 11.30 -2.49 0.20
CA ALA A 65 11.69 -2.59 1.58
C ALA A 65 13.16 -2.14 1.76
N THR A 66 13.41 -1.39 2.80
CA THR A 66 14.75 -0.91 3.19
C THR A 66 14.92 -1.08 4.69
N PRO A 67 16.16 -1.03 5.24
CA PRO A 67 16.37 -1.05 6.69
C PRO A 67 15.60 0.05 7.43
N ALA A 68 15.43 1.23 6.80
CA ALA A 68 14.68 2.36 7.37
C ALA A 68 13.15 2.21 7.19
N ASN A 69 12.70 1.39 6.25
CA ASN A 69 11.30 1.09 5.98
C ASN A 69 11.15 -0.38 5.57
N PRO A 70 11.17 -1.30 6.53
CA PRO A 70 11.14 -2.73 6.24
C PRO A 70 9.89 -3.22 5.51
N GLY A 71 8.76 -2.54 5.68
CA GLY A 71 7.50 -2.87 5.02
C GLY A 71 7.43 -2.40 3.56
N GLY A 72 8.37 -1.56 3.13
CA GLY A 72 8.22 -0.91 1.84
C GLY A 72 7.02 0.04 1.81
N GLY A 73 6.36 0.15 0.66
CA GLY A 73 5.21 1.02 0.52
C GLY A 73 4.80 1.22 -0.92
N ARG A 74 3.95 2.19 -1.15
CA ARG A 74 3.57 2.64 -2.49
C ARG A 74 3.76 4.14 -2.65
N ILE A 75 4.03 4.56 -3.87
CA ILE A 75 4.05 5.95 -4.29
C ILE A 75 3.03 6.18 -5.40
N LYS A 76 2.25 7.24 -5.26
CA LYS A 76 1.44 7.82 -6.32
C LYS A 76 2.03 9.18 -6.64
N ALA A 77 2.44 9.38 -7.88
CA ALA A 77 2.94 10.66 -8.35
C ALA A 77 2.08 11.18 -9.52
N LEU A 78 1.81 12.48 -9.51
CA LEU A 78 1.07 13.18 -10.55
C LEU A 78 1.96 14.30 -11.13
N HIS A 79 2.05 14.33 -12.45
CA HIS A 79 2.79 15.35 -13.17
C HIS A 79 2.06 16.71 -13.12
N PRO A 80 2.76 17.84 -13.10
CA PRO A 80 2.15 19.16 -13.06
C PRO A 80 1.14 19.44 -14.19
N VAL A 81 1.25 18.78 -15.32
CA VAL A 81 0.32 18.93 -16.44
C VAL A 81 -1.12 18.55 -16.09
N ILE A 82 -1.32 17.63 -15.13
CA ILE A 82 -2.63 17.21 -14.66
C ILE A 82 -2.91 17.62 -13.22
N ALA A 83 -1.96 18.26 -12.54
CA ALA A 83 -2.06 18.70 -11.15
C ALA A 83 -1.74 20.20 -11.01
N PRO A 84 -2.49 21.10 -11.72
CA PRO A 84 -2.31 22.53 -11.58
C PRO A 84 -2.76 22.99 -10.17
N PRO A 85 -2.29 24.19 -9.69
CA PRO A 85 -1.54 25.20 -10.42
C PRO A 85 -0.01 25.13 -10.25
N GLY A 86 0.54 24.05 -9.72
CA GLY A 86 1.96 23.99 -9.40
C GLY A 86 2.88 23.65 -10.57
N ARG A 87 4.18 23.97 -10.40
CA ARG A 87 5.25 23.54 -11.31
C ARG A 87 5.91 22.24 -10.87
N ASN A 88 5.53 21.73 -9.68
CA ASN A 88 6.11 20.55 -9.08
C ASN A 88 5.11 19.39 -9.08
N PRO A 89 5.61 18.16 -9.10
CA PRO A 89 4.73 16.99 -9.02
C PRO A 89 4.04 16.91 -7.64
N VAL A 90 2.83 16.38 -7.65
CA VAL A 90 2.14 15.96 -6.42
C VAL A 90 2.53 14.52 -6.12
N ILE A 91 2.99 14.25 -4.91
CA ILE A 91 3.47 12.94 -4.52
C ILE A 91 2.77 12.51 -3.22
N ASN A 92 2.19 11.32 -3.26
CA ASN A 92 1.65 10.66 -2.07
C ASN A 92 2.37 9.33 -1.87
N ILE A 93 2.97 9.16 -0.70
CA ILE A 93 3.65 7.93 -0.30
C ILE A 93 2.89 7.33 0.87
N ARG A 94 2.55 6.06 0.77
CA ARG A 94 2.05 5.26 1.88
C ARG A 94 3.09 4.21 2.25
N LEU A 95 3.47 4.19 3.51
CA LEU A 95 4.43 3.25 4.06
C LEU A 95 3.68 2.06 4.68
N TYR A 96 4.17 0.84 4.43
CA TYR A 96 3.57 -0.37 4.97
C TYR A 96 4.27 -0.82 6.25
N GLU A 97 3.53 -1.45 7.13
CA GLU A 97 4.10 -2.13 8.26
C GLU A 97 4.45 -3.57 7.88
N GLN A 98 5.69 -3.98 8.20
CA GLN A 98 6.15 -5.35 7.98
C GLN A 98 5.89 -6.18 9.24
N LYS A 99 4.65 -6.26 9.68
CA LYS A 99 4.31 -7.12 10.81
C LYS A 99 3.08 -7.93 10.48
N PRO A 100 3.13 -9.26 10.65
CA PRO A 100 1.91 -10.04 10.60
C PRO A 100 0.95 -9.49 11.65
N VAL A 101 -0.28 -9.24 11.24
CA VAL A 101 -1.33 -8.85 12.18
C VAL A 101 -1.74 -10.12 12.93
N ARG A 102 -1.41 -10.19 14.21
CA ARG A 102 -1.78 -11.33 15.04
C ARG A 102 -3.26 -11.26 15.40
N PRO A 103 -3.94 -12.43 15.48
CA PRO A 103 -5.35 -12.48 15.87
C PRO A 103 -5.65 -11.82 17.22
N GLU A 104 -4.72 -11.93 18.18
CA GLU A 104 -4.86 -11.35 19.52
C GLU A 104 -5.01 -9.82 19.45
N TRP A 105 -4.33 -9.19 18.51
CA TRP A 105 -4.44 -7.74 18.30
C TRP A 105 -5.87 -7.30 17.93
N ILE A 106 -6.62 -8.14 17.20
CA ILE A 106 -8.01 -7.89 16.81
C ILE A 106 -8.91 -7.87 18.05
N LEU A 107 -8.66 -8.78 19.01
CA LEU A 107 -9.38 -8.85 20.28
C LEU A 107 -9.01 -7.69 21.20
N GLU A 108 -7.72 -7.42 21.38
CA GLU A 108 -7.20 -6.33 22.21
C GLU A 108 -7.74 -4.95 21.79
N ARG A 109 -7.97 -4.75 20.50
CA ARG A 109 -8.52 -3.51 19.93
C ARG A 109 -10.05 -3.49 19.89
N GLY A 110 -10.72 -4.56 20.32
CA GLY A 110 -12.18 -4.67 20.29
C GLY A 110 -12.77 -4.64 18.88
N VAL A 111 -11.99 -5.01 17.85
CA VAL A 111 -12.48 -5.11 16.46
C VAL A 111 -13.47 -6.27 16.33
N LEU A 112 -13.16 -7.39 16.97
CA LEU A 112 -14.04 -8.56 17.13
C LEU A 112 -13.99 -9.00 18.59
N ASN A 113 -15.03 -9.70 19.04
CA ASN A 113 -14.98 -10.49 20.26
C ASN A 113 -14.52 -11.92 19.96
N GLU A 114 -14.28 -12.73 21.02
CA GLU A 114 -13.79 -14.11 20.88
C GLU A 114 -14.77 -15.00 20.10
N GLU A 115 -16.06 -14.84 20.31
CA GLU A 115 -17.11 -15.62 19.63
C GLU A 115 -17.10 -15.33 18.12
N MET A 116 -17.05 -14.05 17.73
CA MET A 116 -16.95 -13.64 16.33
C MET A 116 -15.67 -14.18 15.67
N LEU A 117 -14.53 -14.07 16.35
CA LEU A 117 -13.26 -14.55 15.83
C LEU A 117 -13.27 -16.08 15.68
N SER A 118 -13.82 -16.81 16.64
CA SER A 118 -14.00 -18.26 16.59
C SER A 118 -14.89 -18.66 15.41
N PHE A 119 -16.03 -17.99 15.22
CA PHE A 119 -16.93 -18.25 14.11
C PHE A 119 -16.25 -18.04 12.74
N LEU A 120 -15.53 -16.93 12.57
CA LEU A 120 -14.83 -16.62 11.32
C LEU A 120 -13.69 -17.62 11.05
N SER A 121 -12.92 -17.98 12.06
CA SER A 121 -11.83 -18.95 11.93
C SER A 121 -12.35 -20.34 11.54
N GLN A 122 -13.41 -20.82 12.18
CA GLN A 122 -14.06 -22.08 11.82
C GLN A 122 -14.66 -22.05 10.41
N SER A 123 -15.28 -20.92 10.03
CA SER A 123 -15.80 -20.75 8.68
C SER A 123 -14.70 -20.87 7.63
N LEU A 124 -13.54 -20.24 7.86
CA LEU A 124 -12.39 -20.33 6.94
C LEU A 124 -11.85 -21.75 6.85
N GLN A 125 -11.66 -22.43 7.98
CA GLN A 125 -11.15 -23.80 8.03
C GLN A 125 -12.07 -24.79 7.31
N ASN A 126 -13.37 -24.51 7.26
CA ASN A 126 -14.39 -25.29 6.56
C ASN A 126 -14.62 -24.83 5.10
N GLY A 127 -13.73 -23.99 4.55
CA GLY A 127 -13.84 -23.52 3.17
C GLY A 127 -14.87 -22.42 2.93
N GLY A 128 -15.31 -21.74 4.01
CA GLY A 128 -16.24 -20.62 3.93
C GLY A 128 -15.64 -19.44 3.15
N ARG A 129 -16.51 -18.69 2.48
CA ARG A 129 -16.16 -17.48 1.75
C ARG A 129 -16.48 -16.26 2.59
N ILE A 130 -15.49 -15.35 2.77
CA ILE A 130 -15.66 -14.15 3.57
C ILE A 130 -15.48 -12.93 2.68
N LEU A 131 -16.44 -12.01 2.75
CA LEU A 131 -16.37 -10.70 2.15
C LEU A 131 -16.21 -9.63 3.24
N ILE A 132 -15.15 -8.82 3.17
CA ILE A 132 -14.87 -7.74 4.12
C ILE A 132 -15.13 -6.41 3.43
N CYS A 133 -16.15 -5.69 3.85
CA CYS A 133 -16.56 -4.41 3.30
C CYS A 133 -16.40 -3.27 4.32
N GLY A 134 -16.22 -2.06 3.82
CA GLY A 134 -16.13 -0.86 4.65
C GLY A 134 -15.45 0.30 3.92
N GLY A 135 -15.48 1.48 4.50
CA GLY A 135 -14.83 2.68 3.98
C GLY A 135 -13.29 2.60 4.01
N THR A 136 -12.62 3.63 3.53
CA THR A 136 -11.15 3.74 3.62
C THR A 136 -10.73 3.87 5.09
N ARG A 137 -9.57 3.25 5.44
CA ARG A 137 -8.98 3.29 6.80
C ARG A 137 -9.83 2.65 7.92
N THR A 138 -10.82 1.82 7.58
CA THR A 138 -11.65 1.11 8.58
C THR A 138 -11.02 -0.20 9.07
N GLY A 139 -9.81 -0.55 8.62
CA GLY A 139 -9.10 -1.75 9.06
C GLY A 139 -9.40 -3.03 8.26
N LYS A 140 -10.03 -2.95 7.07
CA LYS A 140 -10.35 -4.12 6.23
C LYS A 140 -9.13 -5.00 5.96
N THR A 141 -8.05 -4.41 5.44
CA THR A 141 -6.80 -5.14 5.13
C THR A 141 -6.18 -5.73 6.39
N THR A 142 -6.27 -5.02 7.52
CA THR A 142 -5.78 -5.48 8.81
C THR A 142 -6.55 -6.70 9.30
N LEU A 143 -7.89 -6.66 9.22
CA LEU A 143 -8.74 -7.79 9.57
C LEU A 143 -8.49 -8.99 8.65
N LEU A 144 -8.41 -8.76 7.33
CA LEU A 144 -8.10 -9.81 6.36
C LEU A 144 -6.74 -10.46 6.65
N SER A 145 -5.70 -9.66 6.91
CA SER A 145 -4.37 -10.16 7.27
C SER A 145 -4.38 -11.02 8.54
N ALA A 146 -5.16 -10.62 9.56
CA ALA A 146 -5.31 -11.40 10.78
C ALA A 146 -6.02 -12.73 10.51
N LEU A 147 -7.10 -12.71 9.73
CA LEU A 147 -7.86 -13.92 9.39
C LEU A 147 -7.05 -14.93 8.57
N CYS A 148 -6.10 -14.47 7.76
CA CYS A 148 -5.20 -15.36 7.02
C CYS A 148 -4.35 -16.27 7.91
N ASN A 149 -4.15 -15.93 9.21
CA ASN A 149 -3.45 -16.81 10.15
C ASN A 149 -4.23 -18.08 10.51
N PHE A 150 -5.54 -18.09 10.31
CA PHE A 150 -6.40 -19.25 10.59
C PHE A 150 -6.53 -20.24 9.43
N LEU A 151 -6.00 -19.90 8.25
CA LEU A 151 -6.00 -20.81 7.12
C LEU A 151 -5.16 -22.06 7.42
N PRO A 152 -5.60 -23.26 7.05
CA PRO A 152 -4.83 -24.49 7.24
C PRO A 152 -3.42 -24.39 6.63
N GLU A 153 -2.41 -24.90 7.30
CA GLU A 153 -1.02 -24.83 6.79
C GLU A 153 -0.83 -25.61 5.49
N SER A 154 -1.63 -26.65 5.28
CA SER A 154 -1.61 -27.47 4.06
C SER A 154 -2.16 -26.74 2.83
N TRP A 155 -2.83 -25.61 3.00
CA TRP A 155 -3.41 -24.90 1.88
C TRP A 155 -2.38 -24.06 1.13
N ARG A 156 -2.49 -24.09 -0.19
CA ARG A 156 -1.79 -23.15 -1.07
C ARG A 156 -2.59 -21.84 -1.12
N ILE A 157 -1.94 -20.75 -0.79
CA ILE A 157 -2.57 -19.42 -0.75
C ILE A 157 -2.14 -18.64 -2.00
N VAL A 158 -3.10 -18.05 -2.69
CA VAL A 158 -2.86 -17.08 -3.76
C VAL A 158 -3.40 -15.74 -3.30
N LYS A 159 -2.54 -14.73 -3.25
CA LYS A 159 -2.91 -13.34 -3.01
C LYS A 159 -2.95 -12.61 -4.35
N ILE A 160 -4.02 -11.84 -4.60
CA ILE A 160 -4.13 -10.97 -5.76
C ILE A 160 -4.44 -9.57 -5.24
N GLU A 161 -3.54 -8.62 -5.49
CA GLU A 161 -3.58 -7.27 -4.89
C GLU A 161 -3.18 -6.19 -5.91
N ASP A 162 -3.55 -4.94 -5.65
CA ASP A 162 -3.13 -3.76 -6.41
C ASP A 162 -2.93 -2.55 -5.47
N PRO A 163 -1.70 -2.26 -5.03
CA PRO A 163 -0.51 -3.11 -4.92
C PRO A 163 -0.54 -4.04 -3.72
N GLU A 164 0.49 -4.88 -3.56
CA GLU A 164 0.63 -5.80 -2.44
C GLU A 164 0.69 -5.05 -1.08
N GLU A 165 -0.24 -5.38 -0.18
CA GLU A 165 -0.34 -4.81 1.18
C GLU A 165 -0.36 -5.89 2.28
N ILE A 166 -0.89 -7.10 1.96
CA ILE A 166 -1.13 -8.16 2.93
C ILE A 166 0.15 -8.97 3.16
N TRP A 167 0.55 -9.07 4.41
CA TRP A 167 1.65 -9.93 4.83
C TRP A 167 1.11 -11.26 5.36
N ILE A 168 1.58 -12.37 4.79
CA ILE A 168 1.29 -13.74 5.26
C ILE A 168 2.63 -14.44 5.41
N ASP A 169 2.97 -14.83 6.64
CA ASP A 169 4.23 -15.52 6.95
C ASP A 169 4.11 -17.03 6.67
N ARG A 170 4.08 -17.38 5.40
CA ARG A 170 4.04 -18.78 4.94
C ARG A 170 4.84 -18.97 3.66
N LYS A 171 5.51 -20.11 3.53
CA LYS A 171 6.27 -20.47 2.33
C LYS A 171 5.40 -20.80 1.11
N THR A 172 4.13 -21.14 1.33
CA THR A 172 3.19 -21.59 0.29
C THR A 172 2.30 -20.47 -0.24
N VAL A 173 2.71 -19.20 -0.07
CA VAL A 173 1.98 -18.03 -0.59
C VAL A 173 2.51 -17.64 -1.97
N GLN A 174 1.61 -17.60 -2.93
CA GLN A 174 1.86 -17.02 -4.25
C GLN A 174 1.24 -15.63 -4.29
N THR A 175 2.04 -14.61 -4.56
CA THR A 175 1.57 -13.23 -4.72
C THR A 175 1.46 -12.90 -6.21
N VAL A 176 0.34 -12.32 -6.58
CA VAL A 176 0.08 -11.74 -7.91
C VAL A 176 -0.31 -10.28 -7.71
N GLU A 177 0.40 -9.39 -8.37
CA GLU A 177 0.13 -7.95 -8.34
C GLU A 177 -0.45 -7.51 -9.68
N ALA A 178 -1.53 -6.73 -9.63
CA ALA A 178 -2.14 -6.17 -10.83
C ALA A 178 -1.16 -5.25 -11.57
N ARG A 179 -1.12 -5.37 -12.89
CA ARG A 179 -0.27 -4.56 -13.76
C ARG A 179 -1.14 -3.79 -14.74
N PRO A 180 -1.27 -2.46 -14.60
CA PRO A 180 -1.96 -1.66 -15.59
C PRO A 180 -1.20 -1.69 -16.93
N GLN A 181 -1.92 -1.44 -18.03
CA GLN A 181 -1.29 -1.28 -19.34
C GLN A 181 -0.30 -0.12 -19.29
N ALA A 182 0.93 -0.36 -19.75
CA ALA A 182 1.90 0.69 -19.93
C ALA A 182 1.57 1.46 -21.22
N ILE A 183 1.49 2.79 -21.13
CA ILE A 183 1.17 3.67 -22.27
C ILE A 183 2.25 3.48 -23.35
N GLY A 184 1.82 3.28 -24.61
CA GLY A 184 2.71 3.10 -25.74
C GLY A 184 3.35 1.73 -25.88
N THR A 185 2.85 0.71 -25.18
CA THR A 185 3.30 -0.68 -25.32
C THR A 185 2.14 -1.61 -25.67
N GLU A 186 2.45 -2.71 -26.38
CA GLU A 186 1.47 -3.78 -26.65
C GLU A 186 1.31 -4.75 -25.45
N VAL A 187 1.90 -4.42 -24.30
CA VAL A 187 1.80 -5.26 -23.09
C VAL A 187 0.37 -5.26 -22.59
N GLN A 188 -0.23 -6.44 -22.57
CA GLN A 188 -1.58 -6.63 -22.05
C GLN A 188 -1.63 -6.28 -20.56
N PRO A 189 -2.64 -5.52 -20.11
CA PRO A 189 -2.83 -5.26 -18.68
C PRO A 189 -3.20 -6.58 -17.99
N TYR A 190 -2.72 -6.73 -16.77
CA TYR A 190 -3.17 -7.78 -15.87
C TYR A 190 -3.93 -7.09 -14.73
N THR A 191 -5.24 -7.26 -14.72
CA THR A 191 -6.13 -6.57 -13.76
C THR A 191 -6.62 -7.55 -12.71
N LEU A 192 -7.26 -7.05 -11.66
CA LEU A 192 -7.88 -7.88 -10.62
C LEU A 192 -9.07 -8.71 -11.16
N ALA A 193 -9.53 -8.41 -12.38
CA ALA A 193 -10.61 -9.13 -13.04
C ALA A 193 -10.14 -10.28 -13.94
N ASN A 194 -8.83 -10.42 -14.19
CA ASN A 194 -8.23 -11.54 -14.93
C ASN A 194 -7.96 -12.73 -14.00
#